data_0e5f97c2b5a6b416c3810090c3df8548
#
_entry.id   0e5f97c2b5a6b416c3810090c3df8548
#
_cell.length_a   1.000
_cell.length_b   1.000
_cell.length_c   1.000
_cell.angle_alpha   90.00
_cell.angle_beta   90.00
_cell.angle_gamma   90.00
#
_symmetry.space_group_name_H-M   'P 1'
#
loop_
_entity.id
_entity.type
_entity.pdbx_description
1 polymer ?
#
loop_
_entity_poly.entity_id
_entity_poly.type
_entity_poly.pdbx_seq_one_letter_code
_entity_poly.pdbx_strand_id
1 'polypeptide(L)'
;MKVVMQPIEMIAWFDIPGTPRPIRFRHDGNVVKIEQIIRLSEEKLAGNRMKIYECQSNVNGQLKRYELKYELGTCKWFLYKI
;
A
#
# COMPACT_ATOMS: atom_id res chain seq x y z
N MET A 1 -6.47 -6.25 12.30
CA MET A 1 -6.38 -6.30 10.83
C MET A 1 -6.09 -7.71 10.37
N LYS A 2 -6.72 -8.13 9.31
CA LYS A 2 -6.58 -9.46 8.73
C LYS A 2 -5.59 -9.44 7.58
N VAL A 3 -4.68 -10.40 7.50
CA VAL A 3 -3.75 -10.55 6.38
C VAL A 3 -4.50 -11.09 5.18
N VAL A 4 -4.47 -10.36 4.07
CA VAL A 4 -5.10 -10.80 2.81
C VAL A 4 -4.08 -10.92 1.68
N MET A 5 -3.00 -10.14 1.69
CA MET A 5 -1.90 -10.18 0.73
C MET A 5 -2.38 -10.31 -0.72
N GLN A 6 -3.25 -9.41 -1.15
CA GLN A 6 -3.83 -9.45 -2.48
C GLN A 6 -3.15 -8.46 -3.42
N PRO A 7 -2.79 -8.87 -4.64
CA PRO A 7 -2.23 -7.93 -5.61
C PRO A 7 -3.28 -6.88 -6.01
N ILE A 8 -2.83 -5.64 -6.16
CA ILE A 8 -3.69 -4.50 -6.49
C ILE A 8 -3.07 -3.66 -7.58
N GLU A 9 -3.93 -2.91 -8.27
CA GLU A 9 -3.50 -1.86 -9.17
C GLU A 9 -3.29 -0.58 -8.38
N MET A 10 -2.21 0.17 -8.67
CA MET A 10 -1.82 1.34 -7.90
C MET A 10 -1.48 2.51 -8.78
N ILE A 11 -1.95 3.70 -8.40
CA ILE A 11 -1.40 4.95 -8.89
C ILE A 11 -0.49 5.49 -7.80
N ALA A 12 0.79 5.61 -8.10
CA ALA A 12 1.79 6.07 -7.15
C ALA A 12 2.61 7.22 -7.73
N TRP A 13 3.02 8.12 -6.85
CA TRP A 13 3.96 9.17 -7.16
C TRP A 13 5.34 8.76 -6.69
N PHE A 14 6.33 8.80 -7.58
CA PHE A 14 7.72 8.52 -7.22
C PHE A 14 8.45 9.85 -7.03
N ASP A 15 9.07 10.01 -5.87
CA ASP A 15 9.89 11.18 -5.61
C ASP A 15 11.24 11.08 -6.36
N ILE A 16 12.07 12.13 -6.28
CA ILE A 16 13.35 12.16 -6.98
C ILE A 16 14.26 11.00 -6.58
N PRO A 17 14.40 10.65 -5.27
CA PRO A 17 15.17 9.46 -4.88
C PRO A 17 14.57 8.13 -5.33
N GLY A 18 13.33 8.11 -5.79
CA GLY A 18 12.68 6.90 -6.29
C GLY A 18 11.81 6.17 -5.28
N THR A 19 11.45 6.82 -4.18
CA THR A 19 10.53 6.23 -3.21
C THR A 19 9.09 6.42 -3.69
N PRO A 20 8.31 5.34 -3.84
CA PRO A 20 6.92 5.46 -4.23
C PRO A 20 6.04 5.94 -3.10
N ARG A 21 5.13 6.85 -3.43
CA ARG A 21 4.07 7.29 -2.52
C ARG A 21 2.74 6.86 -3.11
N PRO A 22 2.02 5.92 -2.45
CA PRO A 22 0.76 5.44 -2.98
C PRO A 22 -0.31 6.53 -2.89
N ILE A 23 -1.04 6.73 -3.97
CA ILE A 23 -2.07 7.78 -4.09
C ILE A 23 -3.46 7.18 -4.02
N ARG A 24 -3.74 6.20 -4.89
CA ARG A 24 -5.02 5.47 -4.91
C ARG A 24 -4.82 4.10 -5.52
N PHE A 25 -5.62 3.16 -5.09
CA PHE A 25 -5.55 1.80 -5.61
C PHE A 25 -6.93 1.25 -5.93
N ARG A 26 -6.96 0.22 -6.74
CA ARG A 26 -8.18 -0.51 -7.05
C ARG A 26 -8.11 -1.89 -6.44
N HIS A 27 -9.18 -2.25 -5.74
CA HIS A 27 -9.33 -3.55 -5.10
C HIS A 27 -10.78 -3.99 -5.24
N ASP A 28 -11.01 -5.18 -5.80
CA ASP A 28 -12.34 -5.76 -6.00
C ASP A 28 -13.28 -4.77 -6.71
N GLY A 29 -12.79 -4.09 -7.75
CA GLY A 29 -13.57 -3.14 -8.53
C GLY A 29 -13.80 -1.78 -7.86
N ASN A 30 -13.34 -1.59 -6.63
CA ASN A 30 -13.48 -0.33 -5.91
C ASN A 30 -12.16 0.43 -5.89
N VAL A 31 -12.24 1.74 -6.10
CA VAL A 31 -11.09 2.64 -5.99
C VAL A 31 -11.04 3.24 -4.60
N VAL A 32 -9.90 3.09 -3.94
CA VAL A 32 -9.66 3.65 -2.61
C VAL A 32 -8.59 4.72 -2.72
N LYS A 33 -8.95 5.94 -2.32
CA LYS A 33 -7.99 7.04 -2.20
C LYS A 33 -7.26 6.92 -0.87
N ILE A 34 -5.93 6.97 -0.90
CA ILE A 34 -5.12 6.93 0.31
C ILE A 34 -5.04 8.35 0.87
N GLU A 35 -5.76 8.59 1.97
CA GLU A 35 -5.86 9.93 2.55
C GLU A 35 -4.70 10.26 3.46
N GLN A 36 -4.19 9.25 4.19
CA GLN A 36 -3.09 9.45 5.10
C GLN A 36 -2.17 8.22 5.13
N ILE A 37 -0.88 8.46 5.01
CA ILE A 37 0.15 7.47 5.29
C ILE A 37 0.64 7.72 6.71
N ILE A 38 0.35 6.79 7.61
CA ILE A 38 0.66 6.94 9.04
C ILE A 38 2.13 6.60 9.28
N ARG A 39 2.62 5.55 8.61
CA ARG A 39 3.96 5.06 8.81
C ARG A 39 4.46 4.34 7.57
N LEU A 40 5.74 4.54 7.27
CA LEU A 40 6.47 3.80 6.24
C LEU A 40 7.59 3.04 6.91
N SER A 41 7.67 1.75 6.62
CA SER A 41 8.76 0.90 7.09
C SER A 41 9.26 0.02 5.95
N GLU A 42 10.34 -0.69 6.18
CA GLU A 42 10.92 -1.58 5.18
C GLU A 42 11.15 -2.95 5.79
N GLU A 43 10.88 -3.98 5.00
CA GLU A 43 11.05 -5.37 5.37
C GLU A 43 11.99 -6.03 4.37
N LYS A 44 12.85 -6.92 4.84
CA LYS A 44 13.69 -7.74 3.97
C LYS A 44 13.62 -9.18 4.46
N LEU A 45 12.94 -10.02 3.68
CA LEU A 45 12.79 -11.44 3.98
C LEU A 45 13.43 -12.26 2.87
N ALA A 46 14.41 -13.09 3.23
CA ALA A 46 15.13 -13.95 2.27
C ALA A 46 15.65 -13.18 1.06
N GLY A 47 16.15 -11.96 1.27
CA GLY A 47 16.64 -11.11 0.18
C GLY A 47 15.57 -10.29 -0.54
N ASN A 48 14.30 -10.57 -0.29
CA ASN A 48 13.20 -9.82 -0.92
C ASN A 48 12.87 -8.57 -0.09
N ARG A 49 13.07 -7.40 -0.69
CA ARG A 49 12.83 -6.11 -0.03
C ARG A 49 11.43 -5.60 -0.36
N MET A 50 10.71 -5.20 0.68
CA MET A 50 9.37 -4.62 0.56
C MET A 50 9.26 -3.36 1.42
N LYS A 51 8.56 -2.37 0.90
CA LYS A 51 8.14 -1.21 1.68
C LYS A 51 6.73 -1.46 2.21
N ILE A 52 6.53 -1.15 3.48
CA ILE A 52 5.25 -1.35 4.16
C ILE A 52 4.67 0.01 4.51
N TYR A 53 3.47 0.30 4.02
CA TYR A 53 2.77 1.55 4.24
C TYR A 53 1.56 1.29 5.12
N GLU A 54 1.58 1.83 6.34
CA GLU A 54 0.39 1.85 7.19
C GLU A 54 -0.43 3.06 6.83
N CYS A 55 -1.65 2.83 6.38
CA CYS A 55 -2.49 3.86 5.78
C CYS A 55 -3.83 3.98 6.48
N GLN A 56 -4.50 5.09 6.23
CA GLN A 56 -5.81 5.38 6.74
C GLN A 56 -6.61 6.14 5.69
N SER A 57 -7.86 5.73 5.52
CA SER A 57 -8.78 6.38 4.58
C SER A 57 -10.20 6.31 5.11
N ASN A 58 -10.99 7.32 4.73
CA ASN A 58 -12.43 7.28 4.95
C ASN A 58 -13.08 6.50 3.82
N VAL A 59 -13.71 5.37 4.13
CA VAL A 59 -14.38 4.51 3.17
C VAL A 59 -15.85 4.40 3.57
N ASN A 60 -16.73 4.91 2.72
CA ASN A 60 -18.18 4.91 2.98
C ASN A 60 -18.54 5.51 4.35
N GLY A 61 -17.92 6.62 4.72
CA GLY A 61 -18.17 7.30 5.98
C GLY A 61 -17.48 6.68 7.19
N GLN A 62 -16.70 5.63 7.00
CA GLN A 62 -15.96 4.98 8.08
C GLN A 62 -14.46 5.15 7.90
N LEU A 63 -13.78 5.53 8.97
CA LEU A 63 -12.34 5.62 9.00
C LEU A 63 -11.76 4.22 9.13
N LYS A 64 -11.02 3.80 8.10
CA LYS A 64 -10.41 2.46 8.05
C LYS A 64 -8.91 2.53 7.98
N ARG A 65 -8.27 1.65 8.73
CA ARG A 65 -6.82 1.41 8.64
C ARG A 65 -6.54 0.17 7.81
N TYR A 66 -5.47 0.22 7.05
CA TYR A 66 -5.02 -0.90 6.24
C TYR A 66 -3.52 -0.76 5.98
N GLU A 67 -2.90 -1.83 5.52
CA GLU A 67 -1.48 -1.83 5.18
C GLU A 67 -1.28 -2.26 3.74
N LEU A 68 -0.41 -1.53 3.05
CA LEU A 68 0.02 -1.82 1.69
C LEU A 68 1.47 -2.28 1.69
N LYS A 69 1.82 -3.17 0.77
CA LYS A 69 3.22 -3.54 0.52
C LYS A 69 3.59 -3.21 -0.92
N TYR A 70 4.78 -2.67 -1.08
CA TYR A 70 5.41 -2.46 -2.38
C TYR A 70 6.64 -3.34 -2.47
N GLU A 71 6.66 -4.24 -3.45
CA GLU A 71 7.77 -5.15 -3.68
C GLU A 71 8.78 -4.51 -4.62
N LEU A 72 9.99 -4.24 -4.14
CA LEU A 72 10.98 -3.50 -4.92
C LEU A 72 11.47 -4.31 -6.13
N GLY A 73 11.60 -5.61 -6.00
CA GLY A 73 12.12 -6.46 -7.08
C GLY A 73 11.19 -6.59 -8.27
N THR A 74 9.89 -6.44 -8.11
CA THR A 74 8.89 -6.63 -9.17
C THR A 74 8.12 -5.36 -9.49
N CYS A 75 8.21 -4.33 -8.65
CA CYS A 75 7.42 -3.11 -8.72
C CYS A 75 5.92 -3.36 -8.57
N LYS A 76 5.55 -4.43 -7.88
CA LYS A 76 4.15 -4.77 -7.64
C LYS A 76 3.68 -4.30 -6.29
N TRP A 77 2.37 -3.98 -6.23
CA TRP A 77 1.72 -3.53 -5.01
C TRP A 77 0.74 -4.58 -4.51
N PHE A 78 0.61 -4.65 -3.19
CA PHE A 78 -0.28 -5.59 -2.52
C PHE A 78 -1.08 -4.87 -1.43
N LEU A 79 -2.36 -5.22 -1.31
CA LEU A 79 -3.11 -4.95 -0.10
C LEU A 79 -2.73 -6.03 0.90
N TYR A 80 -1.97 -5.67 1.92
CA TYR A 80 -1.39 -6.64 2.84
C TYR A 80 -2.35 -6.99 3.97
N LYS A 81 -2.86 -5.98 4.64
CA LYS A 81 -3.79 -6.16 5.76
C LYS A 81 -4.96 -5.21 5.64
N ILE A 82 -6.10 -5.67 6.05
CA ILE A 82 -7.32 -4.88 6.04
C ILE A 82 -8.18 -5.15 7.28
#